data_0941aec29ab3aac4709634f24b83430e
#
_entry.id   0941aec29ab3aac4709634f24b83430e
#
_cell.length_a   1.000
_cell.length_b   1.000
_cell.length_c   1.000
_cell.angle_alpha   90.00
_cell.angle_beta   90.00
_cell.angle_gamma   90.00
#
_symmetry.space_group_name_H-M   'P 1'
#
loop_
_entity.id
_entity.type
_entity.pdbx_description
1 polymer ?
#
loop_
_entity_poly.entity_id
_entity_poly.type
_entity_poly.pdbx_seq_one_letter_code
_entity_poly.pdbx_strand_id
1 'polypeptide(L)'
;MAVRHGDGNWPGLDVVRLSPEQMFAVCSPKLLARRNRLTRPADVLKFPLIHVDDRKDWSRWLEAAGIEGAKLSHGPILNRVSMAIDAAIDGQGIVLARTTLAATDLLNGRLVRPFANELRVAMTYWIVCPKVTTSVPKIVTFRDWLIQEAATDLKQLKKLWGEVKALSA
;
A
#
# COMPACT_ATOMS: atom_id res chain seq x y z
N MET A 1 5.72 -6.37 23.18
CA MET A 1 5.55 -5.45 22.05
C MET A 1 4.97 -6.19 20.85
N ALA A 2 4.09 -5.57 20.09
CA ALA A 2 3.52 -6.13 18.87
C ALA A 2 3.29 -5.00 17.84
N VAL A 3 3.20 -5.36 16.55
CA VAL A 3 2.69 -4.47 15.50
C VAL A 3 1.24 -4.83 15.26
N ARG A 4 0.35 -3.83 15.32
CA ARG A 4 -1.09 -3.99 15.09
C ARG A 4 -1.57 -3.07 13.98
N HIS A 5 -2.53 -3.53 13.21
CA HIS A 5 -3.26 -2.74 12.25
C HIS A 5 -4.58 -2.27 12.88
N GLY A 6 -4.88 -0.96 12.80
CA GLY A 6 -6.09 -0.40 13.39
C GLY A 6 -6.08 1.13 13.43
N ASP A 7 -6.98 1.68 14.24
CA ASP A 7 -7.18 3.13 14.43
C ASP A 7 -6.23 3.76 15.46
N GLY A 8 -5.48 2.96 16.19
CA GLY A 8 -4.57 3.44 17.25
C GLY A 8 -5.19 3.48 18.64
N ASN A 9 -6.41 3.01 18.82
CA ASN A 9 -7.10 3.06 20.10
C ASN A 9 -7.07 1.70 20.82
N TRP A 10 -6.07 1.50 21.68
CA TRP A 10 -5.95 0.32 22.56
C TRP A 10 -5.73 0.77 24.01
N PRO A 11 -6.81 0.87 24.82
CA PRO A 11 -6.71 1.29 26.23
C PRO A 11 -5.70 0.44 26.99
N GLY A 12 -4.90 1.09 27.85
CA GLY A 12 -3.90 0.42 28.68
C GLY A 12 -2.55 0.12 28.00
N LEU A 13 -2.45 0.31 26.68
CA LEU A 13 -1.20 0.17 25.94
C LEU A 13 -0.53 1.53 25.70
N ASP A 14 0.77 1.51 25.53
CA ASP A 14 1.53 2.55 24.84
C ASP A 14 1.44 2.27 23.34
N VAL A 15 1.18 3.32 22.56
CA VAL A 15 0.83 3.19 21.14
C VAL A 15 1.66 4.19 20.33
N VAL A 16 2.51 3.69 19.45
CA VAL A 16 3.34 4.52 18.57
C VAL A 16 3.02 4.18 17.13
N ARG A 17 2.73 5.19 16.33
CA ARG A 17 2.46 5.00 14.90
C ARG A 17 3.73 4.57 14.18
N LEU A 18 3.65 3.48 13.42
CA LEU A 18 4.81 2.95 12.68
C LEU A 18 5.12 3.82 11.45
N SER A 19 4.12 4.07 10.61
CA SER A 19 4.27 4.93 9.42
C SER A 19 2.92 5.48 8.97
N PRO A 20 2.88 6.58 8.19
CA PRO A 20 1.69 6.97 7.45
C PRO A 20 1.33 5.91 6.41
N GLU A 21 0.04 5.62 6.27
CA GLU A 21 -0.48 4.68 5.28
C GLU A 21 -1.29 5.38 4.20
N GLN A 22 -1.09 4.93 2.98
CA GLN A 22 -1.86 5.28 1.80
C GLN A 22 -2.18 4.01 1.04
N MET A 23 -3.25 4.03 0.27
CA MET A 23 -3.62 2.95 -0.63
C MET A 23 -3.56 3.47 -2.07
N PHE A 24 -2.87 2.75 -2.93
CA PHE A 24 -2.67 3.13 -4.34
C PHE A 24 -2.55 1.90 -5.23
N ALA A 25 -2.81 2.11 -6.53
CA ALA A 25 -2.71 1.04 -7.52
C ALA A 25 -1.25 0.65 -7.76
N VAL A 26 -0.98 -0.68 -7.78
CA VAL A 26 0.32 -1.25 -8.14
C VAL A 26 0.14 -2.46 -9.05
N CYS A 27 1.13 -2.71 -9.89
CA CYS A 27 1.17 -3.87 -10.77
C CYS A 27 2.62 -4.28 -11.07
N SER A 28 2.79 -5.46 -11.67
CA SER A 28 4.09 -5.88 -12.20
C SER A 28 4.54 -4.98 -13.35
N PRO A 29 5.84 -4.62 -13.46
CA PRO A 29 6.39 -3.95 -14.64
C PRO A 29 6.09 -4.70 -15.95
N LYS A 30 6.00 -6.03 -15.91
CA LYS A 30 5.67 -6.88 -17.06
C LYS A 30 4.26 -6.59 -17.62
N LEU A 31 3.35 -6.15 -16.76
CA LEU A 31 2.00 -5.78 -17.19
C LEU A 31 2.02 -4.50 -18.04
N LEU A 32 2.91 -3.56 -17.73
CA LEU A 32 3.08 -2.30 -18.47
C LEU A 32 3.78 -2.50 -19.82
N ALA A 33 4.65 -3.48 -19.93
CA ALA A 33 5.38 -3.80 -21.16
C ALA A 33 4.47 -4.40 -22.26
N ARG A 34 3.34 -4.96 -21.89
CA ARG A 34 2.32 -5.42 -22.83
C ARG A 34 1.56 -4.20 -23.40
N ARG A 35 1.21 -4.19 -24.69
CA ARG A 35 0.67 -3.11 -25.55
C ARG A 35 -0.33 -2.12 -24.95
N ASN A 36 -0.91 -2.36 -23.80
CA ASN A 36 -1.85 -1.47 -23.11
C ASN A 36 -1.12 -0.63 -22.06
N ARG A 37 -0.75 0.58 -22.44
CA ARG A 37 -0.15 1.53 -21.48
C ARG A 37 -1.20 2.00 -20.47
N LEU A 38 -0.82 1.97 -19.20
CA LEU A 38 -1.54 2.65 -18.12
C LEU A 38 -1.09 4.11 -18.11
N THR A 39 -1.81 4.98 -18.82
CA THR A 39 -1.48 6.41 -18.94
C THR A 39 -2.36 7.28 -18.06
N ARG A 40 -3.57 6.86 -17.76
CA ARG A 40 -4.53 7.55 -16.90
C ARG A 40 -5.24 6.56 -15.98
N PRO A 41 -5.76 7.00 -14.81
CA PRO A 41 -6.39 6.11 -13.85
C PRO A 41 -7.51 5.22 -14.42
N ALA A 42 -8.30 5.71 -15.36
CA ALA A 42 -9.36 4.94 -16.03
C ALA A 42 -8.86 3.70 -16.77
N ASP A 43 -7.59 3.68 -17.17
CA ASP A 43 -7.03 2.55 -17.92
C ASP A 43 -6.94 1.27 -17.08
N VAL A 44 -7.01 1.35 -15.74
CA VAL A 44 -7.05 0.17 -14.87
C VAL A 44 -8.23 -0.75 -15.20
N LEU A 45 -9.35 -0.18 -15.70
CA LEU A 45 -10.55 -0.93 -16.07
C LEU A 45 -10.35 -1.88 -17.26
N LYS A 46 -9.25 -1.75 -17.98
CA LYS A 46 -8.86 -2.64 -19.08
C LYS A 46 -8.11 -3.89 -18.63
N PHE A 47 -7.82 -3.99 -17.33
CA PHE A 47 -7.02 -5.06 -16.72
C PHE A 47 -7.84 -5.80 -15.66
N PRO A 48 -7.47 -7.05 -15.32
CA PRO A 48 -8.01 -7.72 -14.15
C PRO A 48 -7.71 -6.89 -12.90
N LEU A 49 -8.75 -6.54 -12.13
CA LEU A 49 -8.62 -5.87 -10.85
C LEU A 49 -8.63 -6.91 -9.73
N ILE A 50 -7.53 -7.01 -9.01
CA ILE A 50 -7.42 -7.89 -7.85
C ILE A 50 -8.04 -7.16 -6.65
N HIS A 51 -9.02 -7.81 -6.02
CA HIS A 51 -9.75 -7.27 -4.87
C HIS A 51 -9.26 -7.91 -3.57
N VAL A 52 -9.34 -7.17 -2.47
CA VAL A 52 -9.06 -7.69 -1.13
C VAL A 52 -10.34 -7.57 -0.32
N ASP A 53 -10.78 -8.66 0.28
CA ASP A 53 -12.00 -8.84 1.05
C ASP A 53 -13.29 -8.51 0.29
N ASP A 54 -13.39 -7.34 -0.30
CA ASP A 54 -14.54 -6.90 -1.11
C ASP A 54 -14.12 -6.04 -2.32
N ARG A 55 -15.09 -5.45 -3.02
CA ARG A 55 -14.86 -4.64 -4.23
C ARG A 55 -14.88 -3.12 -3.97
N LYS A 56 -15.14 -2.68 -2.74
CA LYS A 56 -15.43 -1.28 -2.42
C LYS A 56 -14.22 -0.38 -2.56
N ASP A 57 -13.03 -0.87 -2.25
CA ASP A 57 -11.81 -0.04 -2.30
C ASP A 57 -11.52 0.42 -3.74
N TRP A 58 -11.75 -0.41 -4.75
CA TRP A 58 -11.60 0.00 -6.14
C TRP A 58 -12.61 1.07 -6.55
N SER A 59 -13.88 0.96 -6.13
CA SER A 59 -14.89 2.02 -6.38
C SER A 59 -14.45 3.34 -5.77
N ARG A 60 -14.04 3.33 -4.50
CA ARG A 60 -13.56 4.52 -3.78
C ARG A 60 -12.32 5.14 -4.44
N TRP A 61 -11.39 4.30 -4.90
CA TRP A 61 -10.17 4.79 -5.56
C TRP A 61 -10.47 5.44 -6.91
N LEU A 62 -11.38 4.87 -7.70
CA LEU A 62 -11.82 5.42 -8.98
C LEU A 62 -12.60 6.72 -8.78
N GLU A 63 -13.51 6.79 -7.82
CA GLU A 63 -14.22 8.01 -7.45
C GLU A 63 -13.25 9.13 -7.04
N ALA A 64 -12.25 8.82 -6.20
CA ALA A 64 -11.20 9.77 -5.81
C ALA A 64 -10.33 10.21 -7.00
N ALA A 65 -10.26 9.42 -8.07
CA ALA A 65 -9.62 9.78 -9.33
C ALA A 65 -10.55 10.51 -10.31
N GLY A 66 -11.78 10.86 -9.90
CA GLY A 66 -12.77 11.55 -10.73
C GLY A 66 -13.50 10.65 -11.72
N ILE A 67 -13.53 9.33 -11.48
CA ILE A 67 -14.16 8.33 -12.36
C ILE A 67 -15.35 7.74 -11.63
N GLU A 68 -16.52 8.33 -11.84
CA GLU A 68 -17.78 7.90 -11.24
C GLU A 68 -18.48 6.82 -12.06
N GLY A 69 -19.29 5.97 -11.39
CA GLY A 69 -20.13 4.97 -12.05
C GLY A 69 -19.37 3.88 -12.83
N ALA A 70 -18.07 3.72 -12.58
CA ALA A 70 -17.26 2.75 -13.28
C ALA A 70 -17.75 1.31 -13.00
N LYS A 71 -17.98 0.55 -14.08
CA LYS A 71 -18.21 -0.88 -13.99
C LYS A 71 -16.87 -1.56 -13.75
N LEU A 72 -16.70 -2.08 -12.54
CA LEU A 72 -15.47 -2.80 -12.18
C LEU A 72 -15.36 -4.08 -13.01
N SER A 73 -14.16 -4.35 -13.53
CA SER A 73 -13.88 -5.61 -14.20
C SER A 73 -14.00 -6.77 -13.21
N HIS A 74 -14.39 -7.94 -13.71
CA HIS A 74 -14.35 -9.16 -12.91
C HIS A 74 -12.89 -9.54 -12.66
N GLY A 75 -12.54 -9.69 -11.39
CA GLY A 75 -11.21 -10.11 -10.94
C GLY A 75 -11.32 -10.95 -9.67
N PRO A 76 -10.24 -11.64 -9.28
CA PRO A 76 -10.22 -12.46 -8.09
C PRO A 76 -10.43 -11.58 -6.85
N ILE A 77 -11.12 -12.16 -5.85
CA ILE A 77 -11.23 -11.60 -4.51
C ILE A 77 -10.39 -12.48 -3.60
N LEU A 78 -9.40 -11.87 -2.95
CA LEU A 78 -8.49 -12.55 -2.03
C LEU A 78 -8.74 -12.02 -0.62
N ASN A 79 -8.57 -12.88 0.36
CA ASN A 79 -8.80 -12.53 1.78
C ASN A 79 -7.54 -12.04 2.50
N ARG A 80 -6.42 -11.86 1.78
CA ARG A 80 -5.16 -11.36 2.32
C ARG A 80 -4.47 -10.43 1.33
N VAL A 81 -4.08 -9.26 1.82
CA VAL A 81 -3.35 -8.28 1.00
C VAL A 81 -2.03 -8.85 0.47
N SER A 82 -1.30 -9.66 1.25
CA SER A 82 -0.06 -10.29 0.80
C SER A 82 -0.27 -11.19 -0.43
N MET A 83 -1.31 -12.03 -0.43
CA MET A 83 -1.65 -12.86 -1.59
C MET A 83 -2.02 -12.02 -2.82
N ALA A 84 -2.70 -10.90 -2.61
CA ALA A 84 -3.07 -9.98 -3.68
C ALA A 84 -1.83 -9.26 -4.27
N ILE A 85 -0.86 -8.92 -3.43
CA ILE A 85 0.44 -8.38 -3.84
C ILE A 85 1.22 -9.43 -4.65
N ASP A 86 1.31 -10.67 -4.19
CA ASP A 86 1.98 -11.76 -4.89
C ASP A 86 1.36 -12.00 -6.28
N ALA A 87 0.02 -12.03 -6.36
CA ALA A 87 -0.69 -12.15 -7.64
C ALA A 87 -0.39 -10.98 -8.59
N ALA A 88 -0.26 -9.75 -8.07
CA ALA A 88 0.11 -8.60 -8.87
C ALA A 88 1.58 -8.67 -9.35
N ILE A 89 2.52 -9.14 -8.52
CA ILE A 89 3.92 -9.38 -8.89
C ILE A 89 4.00 -10.38 -10.05
N ASP A 90 3.19 -11.44 -10.00
CA ASP A 90 3.10 -12.44 -11.07
C ASP A 90 2.43 -11.92 -12.35
N GLY A 91 1.94 -10.69 -12.35
CA GLY A 91 1.31 -10.06 -13.51
C GLY A 91 -0.13 -10.51 -13.77
N GLN A 92 -0.82 -11.05 -12.74
CA GLN A 92 -2.22 -11.49 -12.86
C GLN A 92 -3.21 -10.33 -12.91
N GLY A 93 -2.78 -9.11 -12.54
CA GLY A 93 -3.64 -7.93 -12.56
C GLY A 93 -3.04 -6.74 -11.80
N ILE A 94 -3.92 -5.79 -11.50
CA ILE A 94 -3.61 -4.58 -10.73
C ILE A 94 -4.29 -4.71 -9.37
N VAL A 95 -3.58 -4.37 -8.29
CA VAL A 95 -4.09 -4.38 -6.93
C VAL A 95 -3.98 -3.00 -6.28
N LEU A 96 -4.89 -2.69 -5.36
CA LEU A 96 -4.72 -1.58 -4.43
C LEU A 96 -3.90 -2.06 -3.23
N ALA A 97 -2.67 -1.58 -3.14
CA ALA A 97 -1.77 -1.95 -2.06
C ALA A 97 -1.56 -0.82 -1.06
N ARG A 98 -1.24 -1.19 0.18
CA ARG A 98 -0.88 -0.24 1.24
C ARG A 98 0.62 0.03 1.23
N THR A 99 1.01 1.25 1.59
CA THR A 99 2.40 1.71 1.59
C THR A 99 3.34 0.72 2.27
N THR A 100 3.06 0.37 3.53
CA THR A 100 3.94 -0.51 4.33
C THR A 100 4.07 -1.91 3.73
N LEU A 101 2.99 -2.48 3.21
CA LEU A 101 3.01 -3.84 2.68
C LEU A 101 3.64 -3.96 1.30
N ALA A 102 3.60 -2.90 0.49
CA ALA A 102 4.18 -2.90 -0.85
C ALA A 102 5.59 -2.31 -0.91
N ALA A 103 6.10 -1.74 0.19
CA ALA A 103 7.35 -0.98 0.21
C ALA A 103 8.52 -1.75 -0.40
N THR A 104 8.81 -2.93 0.11
CA THR A 104 9.94 -3.77 -0.34
C THR A 104 9.81 -4.14 -1.82
N ASP A 105 8.60 -4.46 -2.29
CA ASP A 105 8.38 -4.86 -3.69
C ASP A 105 8.52 -3.69 -4.66
N LEU A 106 8.11 -2.50 -4.24
CA LEU A 106 8.29 -1.27 -5.00
C LEU A 106 9.77 -0.87 -5.07
N LEU A 107 10.49 -0.91 -3.95
CA LEU A 107 11.92 -0.59 -3.88
C LEU A 107 12.77 -1.56 -4.69
N ASN A 108 12.39 -2.84 -4.71
CA ASN A 108 13.08 -3.88 -5.50
C ASN A 108 12.62 -3.93 -6.97
N GLY A 109 11.71 -3.05 -7.40
CA GLY A 109 11.19 -3.00 -8.77
C GLY A 109 10.33 -4.21 -9.17
N ARG A 110 9.87 -5.05 -8.22
CA ARG A 110 8.94 -6.14 -8.50
C ARG A 110 7.53 -5.62 -8.78
N LEU A 111 7.20 -4.50 -8.16
CA LEU A 111 5.98 -3.71 -8.41
C LEU A 111 6.34 -2.31 -8.87
N VAL A 112 5.40 -1.70 -9.61
CA VAL A 112 5.42 -0.29 -9.96
C VAL A 112 4.10 0.36 -9.58
N ARG A 113 4.16 1.66 -9.24
CA ARG A 113 3.00 2.52 -9.02
C ARG A 113 2.76 3.33 -10.28
N PRO A 114 1.75 3.00 -11.12
CA PRO A 114 1.57 3.67 -12.41
C PRO A 114 0.98 5.08 -12.30
N PHE A 115 0.33 5.42 -11.18
CA PHE A 115 -0.37 6.69 -11.00
C PHE A 115 -0.06 7.34 -9.66
N ALA A 116 -0.11 8.68 -9.60
CA ALA A 116 0.04 9.42 -8.37
C ALA A 116 -1.20 9.35 -7.46
N ASN A 117 -2.36 8.91 -7.99
CA ASN A 117 -3.61 8.80 -7.25
C ASN A 117 -3.48 7.86 -6.06
N GLU A 118 -4.03 8.28 -4.92
CA GLU A 118 -3.99 7.54 -3.67
C GLU A 118 -5.25 7.79 -2.85
N LEU A 119 -5.61 6.81 -2.02
CA LEU A 119 -6.61 6.95 -0.98
C LEU A 119 -5.93 7.10 0.38
N ARG A 120 -6.38 8.05 1.16
CA ARG A 120 -6.09 8.09 2.59
C ARG A 120 -6.88 6.99 3.28
N VAL A 121 -6.21 6.22 4.12
CA VAL A 121 -6.84 5.15 4.90
C VAL A 121 -6.81 5.53 6.38
N ALA A 122 -7.93 5.29 7.06
CA ALA A 122 -8.05 5.61 8.48
C ALA A 122 -7.20 4.65 9.35
N MET A 123 -7.15 3.38 8.95
CA MET A 123 -6.39 2.37 9.67
C MET A 123 -4.95 2.32 9.19
N THR A 124 -4.01 2.25 10.13
CA THR A 124 -2.57 2.16 9.87
C THR A 124 -1.91 1.12 10.77
N TYR A 125 -0.59 0.97 10.65
CA TYR A 125 0.20 0.10 11.52
C TYR A 125 0.73 0.86 12.72
N TRP A 126 0.62 0.23 13.88
CA TRP A 126 1.02 0.76 15.18
C TRP A 126 1.90 -0.23 15.91
N ILE A 127 2.92 0.27 16.57
CA ILE A 127 3.68 -0.48 17.56
C ILE A 127 2.94 -0.32 18.89
N VAL A 128 2.57 -1.42 19.51
CA VAL A 128 1.87 -1.42 20.80
C VAL A 128 2.64 -2.19 21.84
N CYS A 129 2.64 -1.68 23.08
CA CYS A 129 3.38 -2.25 24.20
C CYS A 129 2.61 -2.01 25.51
N PRO A 130 2.58 -2.95 26.46
CA PRO A 130 2.08 -2.66 27.79
C PRO A 130 2.89 -1.52 28.43
N LYS A 131 2.21 -0.55 29.06
CA LYS A 131 2.86 0.64 29.64
C LYS A 131 4.00 0.31 30.59
N VAL A 132 3.88 -0.79 31.33
CA VAL A 132 4.89 -1.25 32.28
C VAL A 132 6.19 -1.76 31.63
N THR A 133 6.19 -2.02 30.33
CA THR A 133 7.36 -2.56 29.60
C THR A 133 7.94 -1.59 28.57
N THR A 134 7.38 -0.38 28.44
CA THR A 134 7.81 0.60 27.42
C THR A 134 9.26 1.07 27.58
N SER A 135 9.77 1.08 28.83
CA SER A 135 11.15 1.51 29.16
C SER A 135 12.17 0.37 29.16
N VAL A 136 11.75 -0.87 28.92
CA VAL A 136 12.67 -2.01 28.87
C VAL A 136 13.65 -1.84 27.70
N PRO A 137 14.99 -1.85 27.91
CA PRO A 137 15.97 -1.47 26.88
C PRO A 137 15.81 -2.22 25.55
N LYS A 138 15.63 -3.55 25.59
CA LYS A 138 15.43 -4.35 24.37
C LYS A 138 14.17 -3.96 23.58
N ILE A 139 13.12 -3.51 24.28
CA ILE A 139 11.86 -3.07 23.65
C ILE A 139 12.06 -1.69 23.00
N VAL A 140 12.72 -0.79 23.71
CA VAL A 140 13.08 0.55 23.20
C VAL A 140 13.94 0.41 21.94
N THR A 141 15.04 -0.33 22.01
CA THR A 141 15.96 -0.52 20.88
C THR A 141 15.23 -1.10 19.64
N PHE A 142 14.42 -2.13 19.84
CA PHE A 142 13.71 -2.75 18.71
C PHE A 142 12.59 -1.87 18.16
N ARG A 143 11.86 -1.14 19.01
CA ARG A 143 10.85 -0.17 18.59
C ARG A 143 11.47 0.94 17.75
N ASP A 144 12.55 1.53 18.24
CA ASP A 144 13.19 2.67 17.58
C ASP A 144 13.82 2.24 16.25
N TRP A 145 14.40 1.04 16.18
CA TRP A 145 14.85 0.44 14.94
C TRP A 145 13.72 0.25 13.93
N LEU A 146 12.57 -0.32 14.34
CA LEU A 146 11.41 -0.49 13.45
C LEU A 146 10.91 0.86 12.89
N ILE A 147 10.85 1.89 13.71
CA ILE A 147 10.43 3.23 13.29
C ILE A 147 11.43 3.80 12.29
N GLN A 148 12.72 3.62 12.52
CA GLN A 148 13.78 4.11 11.65
C GLN A 148 13.75 3.40 10.29
N GLU A 149 13.60 2.08 10.26
CA GLU A 149 13.45 1.29 9.03
C GLU A 149 12.24 1.75 8.21
N ALA A 150 11.07 1.85 8.84
CA ALA A 150 9.86 2.31 8.18
C ALA A 150 9.98 3.74 7.63
N ALA A 151 10.67 4.63 8.36
CA ALA A 151 10.94 6.00 7.89
C ALA A 151 11.92 6.03 6.71
N THR A 152 12.91 5.14 6.71
CA THR A 152 13.88 4.99 5.64
C THR A 152 13.20 4.50 4.35
N ASP A 153 12.41 3.44 4.44
CA ASP A 153 11.62 2.93 3.31
C ASP A 153 10.70 4.01 2.74
N LEU A 154 9.98 4.73 3.61
CA LEU A 154 9.08 5.79 3.16
C LEU A 154 9.85 6.93 2.45
N LYS A 155 11.04 7.29 2.91
CA LYS A 155 11.89 8.28 2.27
C LYS A 155 12.33 7.83 0.87
N GLN A 156 12.74 6.56 0.74
CA GLN A 156 13.15 5.97 -0.54
C GLN A 156 11.96 5.91 -1.52
N LEU A 157 10.79 5.48 -1.05
CA LEU A 157 9.56 5.47 -1.86
C LEU A 157 9.17 6.86 -2.36
N LYS A 158 9.26 7.89 -1.50
CA LYS A 158 8.97 9.28 -1.89
C LYS A 158 9.93 9.76 -2.98
N LYS A 159 11.21 9.39 -2.92
CA LYS A 159 12.19 9.69 -3.96
C LYS A 159 11.81 9.01 -5.27
N LEU A 160 11.54 7.71 -5.25
CA LEU A 160 11.09 6.93 -6.40
C LEU A 160 9.83 7.54 -7.04
N TRP A 161 8.84 7.96 -6.25
CA TRP A 161 7.60 8.57 -6.76
C TRP A 161 7.80 9.98 -7.31
N GLY A 162 8.76 10.73 -6.80
CA GLY A 162 9.16 12.04 -7.36
C GLY A 162 9.74 11.90 -8.76
N GLU A 163 10.56 10.88 -8.98
CA GLU A 163 11.14 10.55 -10.29
C GLU A 163 10.05 10.12 -11.29
N VAL A 164 9.07 9.32 -10.87
CA VAL A 164 7.94 8.91 -11.73
C VAL A 164 7.08 10.10 -12.16
N LYS A 165 6.84 11.07 -11.28
CA LYS A 165 6.10 12.29 -11.63
C LYS A 165 6.84 13.14 -12.66
N ALA A 166 8.14 13.24 -12.57
CA ALA A 166 8.98 14.01 -13.50
C ALA A 166 9.02 13.41 -14.91
N LEU A 167 8.85 12.08 -15.04
CA LEU A 167 8.79 11.38 -16.33
C LEU A 167 7.40 11.39 -16.99
N SER A 168 6.37 11.78 -16.24
CA SER A 168 4.97 11.82 -16.69
C SER A 168 4.47 13.24 -17.01
N ALA A 169 5.28 14.26 -16.79
CA ALA A 169 5.04 15.67 -17.10
C ALA A 169 5.72 16.08 -18.39
#